data_f857a4ba579b0fb5ee51bdc866cae345
#
_entry.id   f857a4ba579b0fb5ee51bdc866cae345
#
_cell.length_a   1.000
_cell.length_b   1.000
_cell.length_c   1.000
_cell.angle_alpha   90.00
_cell.angle_beta   90.00
_cell.angle_gamma   90.00
#
_symmetry.space_group_name_H-M   'P 1'
#
loop_
_entity.id
_entity.type
_entity.pdbx_description
1 polymer ?
#
loop_
_entity_poly.entity_id
_entity_poly.type
_entity_poly.pdbx_seq_one_letter_code
_entity_poly.pdbx_strand_id
1 'polypeptide(L)'
;MNSDDKLFLLDAYALIYRAYYAFIKSPRINSKGFNTSAILGFVNTLEEVLKKENPTHIGVAFDPAGPTFRHEAYEQYKAQREETPEAIRLSVPIIKDIIRAYRIPILEVAGYEADDVIGTLATEAGQQGITTYMMTPDKDYGQLVSENVFMYRPKHTGGFEVMGIEQVKAKFDIQSTQQVIDMLGLMGDASDNIPGVPGIGEKTALALVQKFGSLQGVYEHLDDKAIKPKPVSYTHLTLPTN
;
A
#
# COMPACT_ATOMS: atom_id res chain seq x y z
N MET A 1 -7.64 -3.13 -27.52
CA MET A 1 -8.02 -2.42 -26.30
C MET A 1 -8.01 -0.93 -26.65
N ASN A 2 -8.99 -0.17 -26.20
CA ASN A 2 -9.06 1.23 -26.51
C ASN A 2 -8.05 1.99 -25.65
N SER A 3 -7.41 3.01 -26.21
CA SER A 3 -6.48 3.91 -25.50
C SER A 3 -7.12 4.66 -24.32
N ASP A 4 -8.42 4.52 -24.13
CA ASP A 4 -9.21 5.21 -23.11
C ASP A 4 -9.62 4.30 -21.94
N ASP A 5 -9.16 3.04 -21.91
CA ASP A 5 -9.47 2.12 -20.82
C ASP A 5 -8.76 2.56 -19.53
N LYS A 6 -9.57 2.76 -18.48
CA LYS A 6 -9.14 3.26 -17.18
C LYS A 6 -9.58 2.29 -16.08
N LEU A 7 -8.62 1.66 -15.42
CA LEU A 7 -8.85 0.75 -14.28
C LEU A 7 -8.57 1.45 -12.95
N PHE A 8 -9.52 1.37 -12.02
CA PHE A 8 -9.32 1.76 -10.61
C PHE A 8 -9.35 0.54 -9.71
N LEU A 9 -8.29 0.37 -8.92
CA LEU A 9 -8.17 -0.67 -7.90
C LEU A 9 -8.11 -0.01 -6.52
N LEU A 10 -9.14 -0.24 -5.71
CA LEU A 10 -9.30 0.39 -4.41
C LEU A 10 -8.87 -0.56 -3.29
N ASP A 11 -7.99 -0.09 -2.43
CA ASP A 11 -7.63 -0.74 -1.17
C ASP A 11 -8.71 -0.47 -0.14
N ALA A 12 -9.54 -1.47 0.15
CA ALA A 12 -10.72 -1.31 0.99
C ALA A 12 -10.37 -0.90 2.41
N TYR A 13 -9.48 -1.65 3.07
CA TYR A 13 -9.18 -1.40 4.47
C TYR A 13 -8.46 -0.07 4.67
N ALA A 14 -7.53 0.30 3.82
CA ALA A 14 -6.86 1.60 3.89
C ALA A 14 -7.86 2.76 3.79
N LEU A 15 -8.85 2.66 2.90
CA LEU A 15 -9.91 3.67 2.75
C LEU A 15 -10.92 3.65 3.91
N ILE A 16 -11.28 2.48 4.42
CA ILE A 16 -12.20 2.30 5.55
C ILE A 16 -11.58 2.87 6.84
N TYR A 17 -10.32 2.53 7.14
CA TYR A 17 -9.60 3.07 8.29
C TYR A 17 -9.44 4.59 8.19
N ARG A 18 -9.05 5.09 7.03
CA ARG A 18 -8.97 6.55 6.78
C ARG A 18 -10.31 7.23 7.04
N ALA A 19 -11.41 6.67 6.56
CA ALA A 19 -12.75 7.19 6.76
C ALA A 19 -13.14 7.19 8.25
N TYR A 20 -12.89 6.10 8.95
CA TYR A 20 -13.15 5.97 10.38
C TYR A 20 -12.40 7.03 11.20
N TYR A 21 -11.09 7.15 10.99
CA TYR A 21 -10.27 8.10 11.73
C TYR A 21 -10.53 9.56 11.37
N ALA A 22 -10.99 9.86 10.16
CA ALA A 22 -11.40 11.21 9.79
C ALA A 22 -12.56 11.72 10.65
N PHE A 23 -13.41 10.83 11.15
CA PHE A 23 -14.55 11.17 12.01
C PHE A 23 -14.32 10.82 13.48
N ILE A 24 -13.11 10.44 13.91
CA ILE A 24 -12.86 9.95 15.27
C ILE A 24 -13.29 10.94 16.36
N LYS A 25 -13.13 12.26 16.11
CA LYS A 25 -13.52 13.33 17.05
C LYS A 25 -15.00 13.71 16.99
N SER A 26 -15.71 13.30 15.93
CA SER A 26 -17.14 13.60 15.73
C SER A 26 -17.79 12.45 14.94
N PRO A 27 -17.95 11.28 15.56
CA PRO A 27 -18.43 10.08 14.89
C PRO A 27 -19.88 10.26 14.41
N ARG A 28 -20.18 9.65 13.28
CA ARG A 28 -21.50 9.67 12.66
C ARG A 28 -22.32 8.51 13.19
N ILE A 29 -23.11 8.77 14.22
CA ILE A 29 -23.95 7.78 14.87
C ILE A 29 -25.37 7.87 14.31
N ASN A 30 -25.91 6.73 13.88
CA ASN A 30 -27.32 6.66 13.43
C ASN A 30 -28.31 6.60 14.60
N SER A 31 -29.61 6.64 14.31
CA SER A 31 -30.68 6.60 15.32
C SER A 31 -30.71 5.32 16.16
N LYS A 32 -30.00 4.26 15.75
CA LYS A 32 -29.87 2.99 16.47
C LYS A 32 -28.58 2.89 17.28
N GLY A 33 -27.82 3.98 17.41
CA GLY A 33 -26.56 4.00 18.14
C GLY A 33 -25.36 3.41 17.37
N PHE A 34 -25.52 3.05 16.10
CA PHE A 34 -24.46 2.47 15.28
C PHE A 34 -23.56 3.55 14.67
N ASN A 35 -22.23 3.37 14.78
CA ASN A 35 -21.25 4.27 14.17
C ASN A 35 -21.10 3.98 12.68
N THR A 36 -21.62 4.88 11.85
CA THR A 36 -21.61 4.79 10.39
C THR A 36 -20.45 5.56 9.73
N SER A 37 -19.51 6.08 10.50
CA SER A 37 -18.43 6.96 10.00
C SER A 37 -17.62 6.31 8.88
N ALA A 38 -17.21 5.05 9.10
CA ALA A 38 -16.43 4.29 8.11
C ALA A 38 -17.21 4.05 6.82
N ILE A 39 -18.51 3.71 6.95
CA ILE A 39 -19.40 3.50 5.80
C ILE A 39 -19.56 4.79 5.01
N LEU A 40 -19.91 5.88 5.70
CA LEU A 40 -20.15 7.18 5.06
C LEU A 40 -18.89 7.66 4.31
N GLY A 41 -17.74 7.61 4.96
CA GLY A 41 -16.51 8.09 4.34
C GLY A 41 -16.06 7.21 3.17
N PHE A 42 -16.20 5.89 3.28
CA PHE A 42 -15.91 4.98 2.18
C PHE A 42 -16.84 5.22 0.98
N VAL A 43 -18.15 5.30 1.21
CA VAL A 43 -19.13 5.54 0.15
C VAL A 43 -18.91 6.89 -0.52
N ASN A 44 -18.66 7.96 0.23
CA ASN A 44 -18.35 9.26 -0.34
C ASN A 44 -17.12 9.21 -1.25
N THR A 45 -16.08 8.47 -0.82
CA THR A 45 -14.86 8.28 -1.60
C THR A 45 -15.15 7.50 -2.90
N LEU A 46 -15.91 6.41 -2.80
CA LEU A 46 -16.31 5.61 -3.96
C LEU A 46 -17.12 6.44 -4.97
N GLU A 47 -18.14 7.16 -4.48
CA GLU A 47 -18.96 8.05 -5.29
C GLU A 47 -18.14 9.17 -5.98
N GLU A 48 -17.15 9.72 -5.26
CA GLU A 48 -16.27 10.74 -5.82
C GLU A 48 -15.45 10.17 -7.00
N VAL A 49 -14.87 8.97 -6.84
CA VAL A 49 -14.15 8.30 -7.92
C VAL A 49 -15.06 8.02 -9.10
N LEU A 50 -16.23 7.43 -8.87
CA LEU A 50 -17.16 7.10 -9.94
C LEU A 50 -17.60 8.34 -10.73
N LYS A 51 -17.85 9.46 -10.05
CA LYS A 51 -18.36 10.69 -10.68
C LYS A 51 -17.27 11.52 -11.37
N LYS A 52 -16.08 11.61 -10.76
CA LYS A 52 -15.02 12.49 -11.26
C LYS A 52 -14.12 11.79 -12.27
N GLU A 53 -13.78 10.54 -11.99
CA GLU A 53 -12.83 9.80 -12.80
C GLU A 53 -13.48 8.98 -13.90
N ASN A 54 -14.75 8.63 -13.74
CA ASN A 54 -15.52 7.84 -14.70
C ASN A 54 -14.74 6.61 -15.21
N PRO A 55 -14.32 5.69 -14.30
CA PRO A 55 -13.52 4.54 -14.66
C PRO A 55 -14.28 3.60 -15.59
N THR A 56 -13.60 3.03 -16.59
CA THR A 56 -14.17 1.96 -17.43
C THR A 56 -14.19 0.63 -16.69
N HIS A 57 -13.22 0.44 -15.79
CA HIS A 57 -13.07 -0.76 -14.94
C HIS A 57 -12.76 -0.33 -13.50
N ILE A 58 -13.38 -1.00 -12.54
CA ILE A 58 -13.15 -0.74 -11.12
C ILE A 58 -13.24 -2.03 -10.31
N GLY A 59 -12.40 -2.18 -9.31
CA GLY A 59 -12.46 -3.28 -8.35
C GLY A 59 -12.08 -2.81 -6.96
N VAL A 60 -12.60 -3.47 -5.93
CA VAL A 60 -12.29 -3.16 -4.52
C VAL A 60 -11.67 -4.39 -3.89
N ALA A 61 -10.41 -4.27 -3.49
CA ALA A 61 -9.65 -5.36 -2.87
C ALA A 61 -9.79 -5.33 -1.35
N PHE A 62 -10.01 -6.51 -0.77
CA PHE A 62 -10.08 -6.74 0.67
C PHE A 62 -9.04 -7.77 1.08
N ASP A 63 -8.46 -7.56 2.26
CA ASP A 63 -7.71 -8.62 2.91
C ASP A 63 -8.65 -9.76 3.28
N PRO A 64 -8.26 -11.03 3.05
CA PRO A 64 -9.06 -12.16 3.44
C PRO A 64 -9.09 -12.35 4.96
N ALA A 65 -10.07 -13.10 5.44
CA ALA A 65 -10.05 -13.59 6.80
C ALA A 65 -8.97 -14.68 6.93
N GLY A 66 -8.10 -14.55 7.95
CA GLY A 66 -7.07 -15.55 8.26
C GLY A 66 -5.65 -15.17 7.85
N PRO A 67 -4.69 -16.08 8.09
CA PRO A 67 -3.30 -15.83 7.81
C PRO A 67 -3.03 -15.78 6.30
N THR A 68 -2.01 -15.01 5.93
CA THR A 68 -1.48 -14.98 4.57
C THR A 68 -0.12 -15.68 4.52
N PHE A 69 0.43 -15.91 3.33
CA PHE A 69 1.73 -16.55 3.17
C PHE A 69 2.85 -15.81 3.93
N ARG A 70 2.70 -14.49 4.19
CA ARG A 70 3.66 -13.71 4.98
C ARG A 70 3.66 -14.12 6.47
N HIS A 71 2.50 -14.45 7.01
CA HIS A 71 2.40 -14.97 8.39
C HIS A 71 3.03 -16.36 8.51
N GLU A 72 2.91 -17.19 7.45
CA GLU A 72 3.56 -18.52 7.40
C GLU A 72 5.08 -18.39 7.29
N ALA A 73 5.57 -17.42 6.51
CA ALA A 73 6.99 -17.18 6.33
C ALA A 73 7.65 -16.46 7.52
N TYR A 74 6.91 -15.61 8.24
CA TYR A 74 7.42 -14.82 9.35
C TYR A 74 6.34 -14.64 10.43
N GLU A 75 6.43 -15.40 11.50
CA GLU A 75 5.46 -15.43 12.61
C GLU A 75 5.22 -14.07 13.26
N GLN A 76 6.23 -13.20 13.27
CA GLN A 76 6.14 -11.86 13.86
C GLN A 76 5.48 -10.82 12.92
N TYR A 77 5.14 -11.22 11.68
CA TYR A 77 4.51 -10.33 10.71
C TYR A 77 3.22 -9.75 11.27
N LYS A 78 3.14 -8.42 11.33
CA LYS A 78 1.99 -7.65 11.86
C LYS A 78 1.54 -8.03 13.29
N ALA A 79 2.37 -8.78 14.06
CA ALA A 79 2.01 -9.28 15.40
C ALA A 79 1.75 -8.17 16.44
N GLN A 80 2.29 -6.95 16.23
CA GLN A 80 2.07 -5.80 17.10
C GLN A 80 0.79 -5.01 16.77
N ARG A 81 0.07 -5.37 15.68
CA ARG A 81 -1.15 -4.65 15.30
C ARG A 81 -2.25 -4.87 16.33
N GLU A 82 -2.89 -3.78 16.74
CA GLU A 82 -4.07 -3.83 17.58
C GLU A 82 -5.26 -4.47 16.84
N GLU A 83 -6.19 -4.99 17.59
CA GLU A 83 -7.44 -5.50 17.01
C GLU A 83 -8.19 -4.42 16.24
N THR A 84 -8.80 -4.82 15.14
CA THR A 84 -9.63 -3.92 14.33
C THR A 84 -10.76 -3.35 15.18
N PRO A 85 -10.92 -2.02 15.27
CA PRO A 85 -12.01 -1.39 16.01
C PRO A 85 -13.37 -2.00 15.66
N GLU A 86 -14.21 -2.24 16.68
CA GLU A 86 -15.51 -2.88 16.50
C GLU A 86 -16.36 -2.16 15.44
N ALA A 87 -16.35 -0.83 15.43
CA ALA A 87 -17.11 -0.04 14.47
C ALA A 87 -16.66 -0.31 13.02
N ILE A 88 -15.39 -0.55 12.79
CA ILE A 88 -14.87 -0.96 11.47
C ILE A 88 -15.34 -2.38 11.16
N ARG A 89 -15.11 -3.32 12.09
CA ARG A 89 -15.49 -4.72 11.91
C ARG A 89 -16.98 -4.88 11.56
N LEU A 90 -17.86 -4.15 12.21
CA LEU A 90 -19.30 -4.13 11.93
C LEU A 90 -19.65 -3.40 10.62
N SER A 91 -18.83 -2.47 10.17
CA SER A 91 -19.05 -1.71 8.93
C SER A 91 -18.67 -2.50 7.67
N VAL A 92 -17.67 -3.39 7.75
CA VAL A 92 -17.14 -4.12 6.57
C VAL A 92 -18.22 -4.93 5.83
N PRO A 93 -19.10 -5.75 6.48
CA PRO A 93 -20.16 -6.46 5.78
C PRO A 93 -21.10 -5.51 5.03
N ILE A 94 -21.47 -4.39 5.66
CA ILE A 94 -22.38 -3.40 5.07
C ILE A 94 -21.70 -2.73 3.85
N ILE A 95 -20.43 -2.40 3.96
CA ILE A 95 -19.65 -1.84 2.84
C ILE A 95 -19.59 -2.83 1.68
N LYS A 96 -19.34 -4.12 1.96
CA LYS A 96 -19.34 -5.17 0.94
C LYS A 96 -20.71 -5.29 0.25
N ASP A 97 -21.82 -5.17 0.99
CA ASP A 97 -23.16 -5.20 0.42
C ASP A 97 -23.44 -3.96 -0.46
N ILE A 98 -22.97 -2.79 -0.04
CA ILE A 98 -23.03 -1.56 -0.86
C ILE A 98 -22.23 -1.75 -2.16
N ILE A 99 -21.02 -2.24 -2.11
CA ILE A 99 -20.18 -2.50 -3.29
C ILE A 99 -20.87 -3.46 -4.25
N ARG A 100 -21.48 -4.54 -3.72
CA ARG A 100 -22.29 -5.48 -4.53
C ARG A 100 -23.49 -4.80 -5.18
N ALA A 101 -24.17 -3.90 -4.46
CA ALA A 101 -25.31 -3.14 -5.01
C ALA A 101 -24.87 -2.21 -6.15
N TYR A 102 -23.66 -1.67 -6.11
CA TYR A 102 -23.05 -0.94 -7.22
C TYR A 102 -22.58 -1.87 -8.37
N ARG A 103 -22.67 -3.20 -8.21
CA ARG A 103 -22.15 -4.21 -9.14
C ARG A 103 -20.64 -4.10 -9.37
N ILE A 104 -19.92 -3.65 -8.38
CA ILE A 104 -18.46 -3.56 -8.41
C ILE A 104 -17.87 -4.89 -7.89
N PRO A 105 -16.90 -5.48 -8.58
CA PRO A 105 -16.21 -6.68 -8.12
C PRO A 105 -15.51 -6.46 -6.77
N ILE A 106 -15.71 -7.39 -5.84
CA ILE A 106 -14.92 -7.53 -4.62
C ILE A 106 -13.80 -8.52 -4.92
N LEU A 107 -12.57 -8.07 -4.72
CA LEU A 107 -11.35 -8.82 -4.97
C LEU A 107 -10.81 -9.30 -3.62
N GLU A 108 -10.97 -10.57 -3.31
CA GLU A 108 -10.54 -11.17 -2.03
C GLU A 108 -10.00 -12.56 -2.34
N VAL A 109 -8.71 -12.78 -2.10
CA VAL A 109 -8.02 -14.02 -2.43
C VAL A 109 -7.44 -14.63 -1.17
N ALA A 110 -7.87 -15.84 -0.83
CA ALA A 110 -7.37 -16.53 0.37
C ALA A 110 -5.85 -16.70 0.33
N GLY A 111 -5.19 -16.38 1.44
CA GLY A 111 -3.74 -16.48 1.58
C GLY A 111 -2.93 -15.28 1.03
N TYR A 112 -3.57 -14.31 0.37
CA TYR A 112 -2.93 -13.11 -0.18
C TYR A 112 -3.59 -11.84 0.36
N GLU A 113 -2.81 -10.81 0.61
CA GLU A 113 -3.32 -9.50 1.05
C GLU A 113 -3.90 -8.69 -0.12
N ALA A 114 -4.69 -7.67 0.18
CA ALA A 114 -5.23 -6.76 -0.82
C ALA A 114 -4.11 -6.16 -1.70
N ASP A 115 -2.96 -5.88 -1.10
CA ASP A 115 -1.77 -5.33 -1.77
C ASP A 115 -1.25 -6.25 -2.87
N ASP A 116 -1.23 -7.58 -2.62
CA ASP A 116 -0.79 -8.58 -3.60
C ASP A 116 -1.76 -8.63 -4.79
N VAL A 117 -3.06 -8.60 -4.50
CA VAL A 117 -4.11 -8.64 -5.53
C VAL A 117 -4.08 -7.37 -6.38
N ILE A 118 -4.00 -6.21 -5.73
CA ILE A 118 -3.90 -4.91 -6.44
C ILE A 118 -2.62 -4.86 -7.25
N GLY A 119 -1.48 -5.23 -6.65
CA GLY A 119 -0.18 -5.20 -7.33
C GLY A 119 -0.14 -6.08 -8.57
N THR A 120 -0.67 -7.31 -8.46
CA THR A 120 -0.77 -8.25 -9.59
C THR A 120 -1.62 -7.67 -10.72
N LEU A 121 -2.86 -7.27 -10.41
CA LEU A 121 -3.78 -6.75 -11.42
C LEU A 121 -3.30 -5.44 -12.04
N ALA A 122 -2.71 -4.55 -11.24
CA ALA A 122 -2.18 -3.29 -11.74
C ALA A 122 -1.00 -3.51 -12.70
N THR A 123 -0.10 -4.45 -12.35
CA THR A 123 1.04 -4.80 -13.19
C THR A 123 0.58 -5.43 -14.52
N GLU A 124 -0.32 -6.40 -14.47
CA GLU A 124 -0.85 -7.06 -15.66
C GLU A 124 -1.62 -6.08 -16.57
N ALA A 125 -2.46 -5.23 -15.99
CA ALA A 125 -3.21 -4.22 -16.74
C ALA A 125 -2.27 -3.17 -17.38
N GLY A 126 -1.27 -2.70 -16.62
CA GLY A 126 -0.27 -1.76 -17.11
C GLY A 126 0.56 -2.30 -18.27
N GLN A 127 0.94 -3.59 -18.23
CA GLN A 127 1.64 -4.28 -19.31
C GLN A 127 0.76 -4.40 -20.58
N GLN A 128 -0.55 -4.43 -20.43
CA GLN A 128 -1.51 -4.42 -21.53
C GLN A 128 -1.83 -3.00 -22.05
N GLY A 129 -1.20 -1.97 -21.50
CA GLY A 129 -1.41 -0.57 -21.88
C GLY A 129 -2.66 0.07 -21.27
N ILE A 130 -3.28 -0.56 -20.26
CA ILE A 130 -4.44 0.01 -19.56
C ILE A 130 -3.94 0.99 -18.51
N THR A 131 -4.45 2.24 -18.56
CA THR A 131 -4.17 3.23 -17.53
C THR A 131 -4.78 2.79 -16.20
N THR A 132 -3.93 2.46 -15.23
CA THR A 132 -4.34 1.86 -13.96
C THR A 132 -4.03 2.77 -12.79
N TYR A 133 -5.01 2.96 -11.92
CA TYR A 133 -4.90 3.75 -10.70
C TYR A 133 -5.08 2.85 -9.47
N MET A 134 -4.05 2.78 -8.63
CA MET A 134 -4.07 2.11 -7.33
C MET A 134 -4.49 3.13 -6.28
N MET A 135 -5.70 3.00 -5.75
CA MET A 135 -6.26 3.94 -4.79
C MET A 135 -5.97 3.50 -3.37
N THR A 136 -4.85 3.97 -2.85
CA THR A 136 -4.37 3.70 -1.50
C THR A 136 -3.53 4.87 -0.98
N PRO A 137 -3.53 5.16 0.34
CA PRO A 137 -2.59 6.09 0.96
C PRO A 137 -1.20 5.47 1.17
N ASP A 138 -1.07 4.15 1.04
CA ASP A 138 0.15 3.44 1.36
C ASP A 138 1.28 3.80 0.38
N LYS A 139 2.42 4.21 0.97
CA LYS A 139 3.61 4.64 0.22
C LYS A 139 4.31 3.50 -0.52
N ASP A 140 4.13 2.27 -0.02
CA ASP A 140 4.87 1.10 -0.52
C ASP A 140 4.42 0.70 -1.93
N TYR A 141 3.21 1.10 -2.32
CA TYR A 141 2.74 0.99 -3.70
C TYR A 141 3.56 1.82 -4.71
N GLY A 142 4.41 2.73 -4.24
CA GLY A 142 5.34 3.46 -5.11
C GLY A 142 6.23 2.55 -5.95
N GLN A 143 6.55 1.35 -5.46
CA GLN A 143 7.32 0.33 -6.18
C GLN A 143 6.63 -0.20 -7.46
N LEU A 144 5.31 -0.12 -7.52
CA LEU A 144 4.49 -0.64 -8.62
C LEU A 144 4.23 0.41 -9.71
N VAL A 145 4.58 1.66 -9.44
CA VAL A 145 4.33 2.77 -10.38
C VAL A 145 5.20 2.62 -11.63
N SER A 146 4.53 2.68 -12.79
CA SER A 146 5.14 2.53 -14.10
C SER A 146 4.51 3.51 -15.11
N GLU A 147 4.80 3.36 -16.41
CA GLU A 147 4.24 4.24 -17.46
C GLU A 147 2.71 4.26 -17.48
N ASN A 148 2.05 3.12 -17.19
CA ASN A 148 0.60 2.99 -17.22
C ASN A 148 -0.01 2.75 -15.84
N VAL A 149 0.80 2.67 -14.76
CA VAL A 149 0.34 2.40 -13.40
C VAL A 149 0.67 3.57 -12.49
N PHE A 150 -0.35 4.10 -11.83
CA PHE A 150 -0.27 5.31 -11.00
C PHE A 150 -0.84 5.03 -9.61
N MET A 151 -0.30 5.72 -8.60
CA MET A 151 -0.99 5.83 -7.31
C MET A 151 -2.01 6.94 -7.36
N TYR A 152 -3.21 6.69 -6.84
CA TYR A 152 -4.27 7.68 -6.65
C TYR A 152 -4.49 7.88 -5.16
N ARG A 153 -3.86 8.93 -4.61
CA ARG A 153 -3.73 9.10 -3.16
C ARG A 153 -4.67 10.17 -2.61
N PRO A 154 -5.40 9.88 -1.52
CA PRO A 154 -6.17 10.90 -0.83
C PRO A 154 -5.23 11.92 -0.16
N LYS A 155 -5.50 13.22 -0.34
CA LYS A 155 -4.78 14.31 0.32
C LYS A 155 -5.34 14.58 1.71
N HIS A 156 -4.50 15.09 2.61
CA HIS A 156 -4.95 15.56 3.92
C HIS A 156 -5.85 16.81 3.83
N THR A 157 -5.67 17.62 2.79
CA THR A 157 -6.44 18.84 2.52
C THR A 157 -7.76 18.58 1.78
N GLY A 158 -8.10 17.31 1.55
CA GLY A 158 -9.23 16.89 0.72
C GLY A 158 -8.85 16.70 -0.75
N GLY A 159 -9.66 15.90 -1.46
CA GLY A 159 -9.39 15.47 -2.83
C GLY A 159 -8.25 14.46 -2.93
N PHE A 160 -7.75 14.27 -4.14
CA PHE A 160 -6.75 13.25 -4.47
C PHE A 160 -5.57 13.85 -5.23
N GLU A 161 -4.46 13.11 -5.22
CA GLU A 161 -3.30 13.38 -6.08
C GLU A 161 -2.94 12.11 -6.86
N VAL A 162 -2.54 12.31 -8.10
CA VAL A 162 -1.99 11.24 -8.94
C VAL A 162 -0.48 11.27 -8.81
N MET A 163 0.13 10.14 -8.50
CA MET A 163 1.57 9.99 -8.45
C MET A 163 2.02 8.99 -9.51
N GLY A 164 2.69 9.49 -10.52
CA GLY A 164 3.44 8.72 -11.51
C GLY A 164 4.91 8.58 -11.12
N ILE A 165 5.73 8.10 -12.06
CA ILE A 165 7.16 7.82 -11.84
C ILE A 165 7.90 9.02 -11.26
N GLU A 166 7.74 10.19 -11.85
CA GLU A 166 8.49 11.39 -11.44
C GLU A 166 8.07 11.89 -10.05
N GLN A 167 6.79 11.79 -9.70
CA GLN A 167 6.29 12.15 -8.38
C GLN A 167 6.79 11.18 -7.30
N VAL A 168 6.86 9.87 -7.60
CA VAL A 168 7.43 8.87 -6.68
C VAL A 168 8.92 9.13 -6.49
N LYS A 169 9.67 9.31 -7.57
CA LYS A 169 11.10 9.62 -7.53
C LYS A 169 11.38 10.88 -6.71
N ALA A 170 10.64 11.95 -6.95
CA ALA A 170 10.81 13.21 -6.22
C ALA A 170 10.45 13.07 -4.73
N LYS A 171 9.41 12.28 -4.40
CA LYS A 171 8.96 12.08 -3.03
C LYS A 171 9.95 11.32 -2.17
N PHE A 172 10.56 10.28 -2.73
CA PHE A 172 11.51 9.41 -2.02
C PHE A 172 12.97 9.83 -2.27
N ASP A 173 13.22 10.83 -3.11
CA ASP A 173 14.57 11.27 -3.54
C ASP A 173 15.39 10.13 -4.17
N ILE A 174 14.74 9.31 -5.00
CA ILE A 174 15.29 8.12 -5.66
C ILE A 174 15.33 8.28 -7.18
N GLN A 175 16.09 7.43 -7.86
CA GLN A 175 16.28 7.48 -9.31
C GLN A 175 15.32 6.59 -10.09
N SER A 176 14.80 5.53 -9.46
CA SER A 176 13.80 4.64 -10.04
C SER A 176 12.80 4.19 -8.98
N THR A 177 11.57 3.84 -9.41
CA THR A 177 10.52 3.33 -8.51
C THR A 177 10.89 2.00 -7.85
N GLN A 178 11.73 1.21 -8.51
CA GLN A 178 12.26 -0.05 -7.98
C GLN A 178 13.07 0.16 -6.68
N GLN A 179 13.72 1.32 -6.51
CA GLN A 179 14.50 1.62 -5.31
C GLN A 179 13.65 1.78 -4.04
N VAL A 180 12.32 1.87 -4.15
CA VAL A 180 11.41 1.79 -2.98
C VAL A 180 11.60 0.45 -2.26
N ILE A 181 11.74 -0.66 -3.01
CA ILE A 181 11.98 -2.01 -2.45
C ILE A 181 13.35 -2.05 -1.76
N ASP A 182 14.38 -1.50 -2.41
CA ASP A 182 15.73 -1.47 -1.85
C ASP A 182 15.79 -0.70 -0.52
N MET A 183 15.09 0.43 -0.45
CA MET A 183 14.98 1.22 0.77
C MET A 183 14.25 0.46 1.88
N LEU A 184 13.10 -0.16 1.58
CA LEU A 184 12.35 -0.97 2.55
C LEU A 184 13.17 -2.16 3.03
N GLY A 185 13.89 -2.84 2.14
CA GLY A 185 14.80 -3.93 2.51
C GLY A 185 15.89 -3.51 3.49
N LEU A 186 16.43 -2.29 3.36
CA LEU A 186 17.44 -1.77 4.26
C LEU A 186 16.86 -1.27 5.60
N MET A 187 15.80 -0.47 5.56
CA MET A 187 15.26 0.18 6.76
C MET A 187 14.21 -0.65 7.49
N GLY A 188 13.67 -1.69 6.86
CA GLY A 188 12.54 -2.45 7.35
C GLY A 188 11.22 -1.70 7.24
N ASP A 189 10.16 -2.33 7.74
CA ASP A 189 8.84 -1.73 7.88
C ASP A 189 8.26 -1.97 9.28
N ALA A 190 8.25 -0.90 10.07
CA ALA A 190 7.71 -0.95 11.43
C ALA A 190 6.19 -1.20 11.45
N SER A 191 5.45 -0.82 10.40
CA SER A 191 4.00 -1.03 10.30
C SER A 191 3.67 -2.52 10.19
N ASP A 192 4.55 -3.27 9.54
CA ASP A 192 4.42 -4.71 9.31
C ASP A 192 5.30 -5.55 10.23
N ASN A 193 5.98 -4.90 11.19
CA ASN A 193 6.91 -5.53 12.11
C ASN A 193 8.08 -6.25 11.39
N ILE A 194 8.49 -5.74 10.24
CA ILE A 194 9.63 -6.25 9.49
C ILE A 194 10.87 -5.49 9.93
N PRO A 195 11.86 -6.17 10.57
CA PRO A 195 13.09 -5.53 10.98
C PRO A 195 13.94 -5.16 9.78
N GLY A 196 14.45 -3.94 9.77
CA GLY A 196 15.51 -3.54 8.85
C GLY A 196 16.90 -3.93 9.36
N VAL A 197 17.90 -3.49 8.63
CA VAL A 197 19.31 -3.64 9.06
C VAL A 197 19.54 -2.76 10.30
N PRO A 198 20.07 -3.32 11.41
CA PRO A 198 20.27 -2.57 12.64
C PRO A 198 21.12 -1.31 12.43
N GLY A 199 20.57 -0.16 12.84
CA GLY A 199 21.21 1.14 12.70
C GLY A 199 21.06 1.82 11.34
N ILE A 200 20.35 1.21 10.39
CA ILE A 200 19.97 1.80 9.11
C ILE A 200 18.51 2.26 9.18
N GLY A 201 18.31 3.57 9.29
CA GLY A 201 17.01 4.21 9.13
C GLY A 201 16.88 4.83 7.72
N GLU A 202 15.75 5.48 7.45
CA GLU A 202 15.38 6.05 6.15
C GLU A 202 16.51 6.88 5.49
N LYS A 203 17.11 7.81 6.24
CA LYS A 203 18.19 8.68 5.71
C LYS A 203 19.43 7.90 5.30
N THR A 204 19.79 6.86 6.07
CA THR A 204 20.97 6.04 5.78
C THR A 204 20.67 5.10 4.61
N ALA A 205 19.48 4.49 4.59
CA ALA A 205 19.01 3.66 3.49
C ALA A 205 19.03 4.45 2.17
N LEU A 206 18.46 5.66 2.17
CA LEU A 206 18.47 6.55 1.01
C LEU A 206 19.88 6.85 0.51
N ALA A 207 20.79 7.26 1.41
CA ALA A 207 22.16 7.57 1.04
C ALA A 207 22.90 6.37 0.43
N LEU A 208 22.64 5.16 0.96
CA LEU A 208 23.21 3.93 0.42
C LEU A 208 22.66 3.58 -0.94
N VAL A 209 21.32 3.65 -1.12
CA VAL A 209 20.66 3.36 -2.40
C VAL A 209 21.08 4.39 -3.47
N GLN A 210 21.16 5.68 -3.12
CA GLN A 210 21.67 6.71 -4.05
C GLN A 210 23.11 6.47 -4.46
N LYS A 211 23.97 6.02 -3.54
CA LYS A 211 25.39 5.79 -3.82
C LYS A 211 25.64 4.50 -4.61
N PHE A 212 24.96 3.42 -4.24
CA PHE A 212 25.25 2.09 -4.80
C PHE A 212 24.19 1.58 -5.79
N GLY A 213 23.14 2.35 -6.00
CA GLY A 213 22.09 2.08 -7.00
C GLY A 213 20.99 1.13 -6.53
N SER A 214 21.33 0.13 -5.71
CA SER A 214 20.38 -0.88 -5.20
C SER A 214 20.87 -1.53 -3.93
N LEU A 215 20.01 -2.30 -3.27
CA LEU A 215 20.37 -3.17 -2.15
C LEU A 215 21.48 -4.16 -2.55
N GLN A 216 21.39 -4.75 -3.73
CA GLN A 216 22.42 -5.63 -4.27
C GLN A 216 23.76 -4.90 -4.41
N GLY A 217 23.74 -3.66 -4.93
CA GLY A 217 24.94 -2.82 -5.03
C GLY A 217 25.55 -2.50 -3.66
N VAL A 218 24.72 -2.32 -2.62
CA VAL A 218 25.23 -2.17 -1.24
C VAL A 218 25.97 -3.42 -0.77
N TYR A 219 25.44 -4.63 -1.02
CA TYR A 219 26.09 -5.90 -0.67
C TYR A 219 27.42 -6.10 -1.41
N GLU A 220 27.51 -5.68 -2.64
CA GLU A 220 28.75 -5.80 -3.44
C GLU A 220 29.87 -4.85 -2.98
N HIS A 221 29.53 -3.84 -2.15
CA HIS A 221 30.48 -2.81 -1.70
C HIS A 221 30.55 -2.70 -0.17
N LEU A 222 30.38 -3.80 0.57
CA LEU A 222 30.39 -3.81 2.05
C LEU A 222 31.68 -3.24 2.67
N ASP A 223 32.81 -3.30 1.95
CA ASP A 223 34.08 -2.74 2.38
C ASP A 223 34.21 -1.22 2.18
N ASP A 224 33.21 -0.57 1.53
CA ASP A 224 33.24 0.87 1.30
C ASP A 224 33.10 1.64 2.61
N LYS A 225 33.94 2.68 2.77
CA LYS A 225 33.97 3.54 3.97
C LYS A 225 32.64 4.28 4.24
N ALA A 226 31.74 4.36 3.26
CA ALA A 226 30.42 4.94 3.46
C ALA A 226 29.49 4.03 4.25
N ILE A 227 29.73 2.73 4.21
CA ILE A 227 29.08 1.74 5.05
C ILE A 227 29.87 1.76 6.38
N LYS A 228 29.60 2.76 7.23
CA LYS A 228 30.27 2.89 8.52
C LYS A 228 29.94 1.68 9.38
N PRO A 229 30.91 0.89 9.81
CA PRO A 229 30.69 -0.11 10.82
C PRO A 229 30.46 0.60 12.17
N LYS A 230 29.20 0.78 12.60
CA LYS A 230 28.96 0.55 14.01
C LYS A 230 29.22 -0.94 14.20
N PRO A 231 29.85 -1.39 15.33
CA PRO A 231 30.09 -2.80 15.56
C PRO A 231 28.76 -3.54 15.72
N VAL A 232 28.11 -3.83 14.64
CA VAL A 232 26.96 -4.69 14.54
C VAL A 232 27.48 -5.95 13.90
N SER A 233 27.40 -7.03 14.64
CA SER A 233 27.75 -8.36 14.16
C SER A 233 27.09 -8.59 12.80
N TYR A 234 27.87 -8.70 11.74
CA TYR A 234 27.44 -8.99 10.37
C TYR A 234 26.81 -10.40 10.21
N THR A 235 26.64 -11.11 11.32
CA THR A 235 26.11 -12.47 11.35
C THR A 235 24.61 -12.57 11.03
N HIS A 236 23.90 -11.45 10.87
CA HIS A 236 22.46 -11.43 10.55
C HIS A 236 22.11 -11.02 9.12
N LEU A 237 23.12 -10.78 8.27
CA LEU A 237 22.90 -10.40 6.86
C LEU A 237 22.85 -11.59 5.89
N THR A 238 22.77 -12.82 6.41
CA THR A 238 22.45 -13.96 5.56
C THR A 238 20.92 -14.01 5.36
N LEU A 239 20.44 -13.38 4.29
CA LEU A 239 19.12 -13.69 3.76
C LEU A 239 19.09 -15.18 3.41
N PRO A 240 18.01 -15.91 3.75
CA PRO A 240 17.83 -17.24 3.19
C PRO A 240 17.74 -17.09 1.67
N THR A 241 18.77 -17.59 1.00
CA THR A 241 18.71 -17.82 -0.44
C THR A 241 17.72 -18.95 -0.68
N ASN A 242 16.49 -18.62 -1.11
CA ASN A 242 15.64 -19.47 -1.93
C ASN A 242 14.72 -18.60 -2.77
#